data_f269180faf33f0fb7c77e04446bc6979
#
_entry.id   f269180faf33f0fb7c77e04446bc6979
#
_cell.length_a   1.000
_cell.length_b   1.000
_cell.length_c   1.000
_cell.angle_alpha   90.00
_cell.angle_beta   90.00
_cell.angle_gamma   90.00
#
_symmetry.space_group_name_H-M   'P 1'
#
loop_
_entity.id
_entity.type
_entity.pdbx_description
1 polymer ?
#
loop_
_entity_poly.entity_id
_entity_poly.type
_entity_poly.pdbx_seq_one_letter_code
_entity_poly.pdbx_strand_id
1 'polypeptide(L)'
;LWVAGPYKGKGYAKALMEHCLADARTHGKSGVCMLGAEKQKAWLSDQSFARKFGFEVVDTTDNGYELLALSFDGTTPKFAENAKKMTIESQTLTVYYDMQCPFIPGNLEMIRQHCEAHGVPADFIEVDTLRKAKELPCVFNNWGVFYKGKFETVNLLDAAALERILKK
;
A
#
# COMPACT_ATOMS: atom_id res chain seq x y z
N LEU A 1 -0.91 9.38 9.01
CA LEU A 1 -1.12 10.74 9.58
C LEU A 1 -0.37 11.78 8.76
N TRP A 2 -1.02 12.88 8.45
CA TRP A 2 -0.41 13.98 7.72
C TRP A 2 -0.74 15.33 8.39
N VAL A 3 0.27 16.18 8.54
CA VAL A 3 0.13 17.53 9.09
C VAL A 3 0.76 18.53 8.11
N ALA A 4 -0.02 19.51 7.66
CA ALA A 4 0.45 20.52 6.74
C ALA A 4 1.62 21.34 7.31
N GLY A 5 2.52 21.79 6.43
CA GLY A 5 3.76 22.49 6.79
C GLY A 5 3.60 23.55 7.88
N PRO A 6 2.68 24.53 7.74
CA PRO A 6 2.47 25.60 8.73
C PRO A 6 2.03 25.12 10.12
N TYR A 7 1.57 23.90 10.25
CA TYR A 7 1.07 23.31 11.50
C TYR A 7 2.03 22.28 12.13
N LYS A 8 3.16 21.99 11.48
CA LYS A 8 4.19 21.12 12.02
C LYS A 8 4.79 21.69 13.32
N GLY A 9 5.26 20.82 14.21
CA GLY A 9 5.87 21.20 15.49
C GLY A 9 4.91 21.66 16.59
N LYS A 10 3.61 21.72 16.32
CA LYS A 10 2.56 22.18 17.25
C LYS A 10 1.86 21.04 18.02
N GLY A 11 2.36 19.82 17.97
CA GLY A 11 1.80 18.67 18.68
C GLY A 11 0.63 17.98 17.98
N TYR A 12 0.13 18.46 16.85
CA TYR A 12 -1.05 17.89 16.19
C TYR A 12 -0.89 16.43 15.77
N ALA A 13 0.28 16.03 15.28
CA ALA A 13 0.52 14.64 14.92
C ALA A 13 0.42 13.72 16.15
N LYS A 14 0.91 14.17 17.31
CA LYS A 14 0.78 13.46 18.58
C LYS A 14 -0.68 13.33 18.98
N ALA A 15 -1.44 14.43 19.00
CA ALA A 15 -2.86 14.43 19.35
C ALA A 15 -3.69 13.52 18.42
N LEU A 16 -3.41 13.54 17.10
CA LEU A 16 -4.06 12.66 16.14
C LEU A 16 -3.75 11.17 16.39
N MET A 17 -2.52 10.82 16.74
CA MET A 17 -2.15 9.45 17.08
C MET A 17 -2.84 9.01 18.37
N GLU A 18 -2.80 9.82 19.41
CA GLU A 18 -3.47 9.55 20.69
C GLU A 18 -4.97 9.35 20.51
N HIS A 19 -5.61 10.18 19.68
CA HIS A 19 -7.02 10.02 19.34
C HIS A 19 -7.29 8.70 18.58
N CYS A 20 -6.49 8.37 17.58
CA CYS A 20 -6.59 7.11 16.85
C CYS A 20 -6.47 5.88 17.78
N LEU A 21 -5.49 5.89 18.70
CA LEU A 21 -5.30 4.80 19.66
C LEU A 21 -6.45 4.69 20.66
N ALA A 22 -6.99 5.82 21.12
CA ALA A 22 -8.16 5.84 22.01
C ALA A 22 -9.40 5.32 21.31
N ASP A 23 -9.65 5.76 20.07
CA ASP A 23 -10.77 5.30 19.25
C ASP A 23 -10.72 3.79 19.00
N ALA A 24 -9.54 3.27 18.62
CA ALA A 24 -9.33 1.84 18.41
C ALA A 24 -9.64 1.02 19.69
N ARG A 25 -9.24 1.49 20.87
CA ARG A 25 -9.58 0.84 22.15
C ARG A 25 -11.07 0.88 22.43
N THR A 26 -11.71 2.04 22.23
CA THR A 26 -13.16 2.20 22.44
C THR A 26 -13.97 1.26 21.55
N HIS A 27 -13.49 0.96 20.36
CA HIS A 27 -14.09 0.01 19.42
C HIS A 27 -13.65 -1.45 19.63
N GLY A 28 -13.00 -1.77 20.74
CA GLY A 28 -12.59 -3.14 21.09
C GLY A 28 -11.60 -3.76 20.10
N LYS A 29 -10.73 -2.95 19.46
CA LYS A 29 -9.69 -3.46 18.57
C LYS A 29 -8.49 -3.98 19.37
N SER A 30 -7.86 -5.04 18.90
CA SER A 30 -6.67 -5.64 19.53
C SER A 30 -5.42 -4.79 19.39
N GLY A 31 -5.44 -3.77 18.52
CA GLY A 31 -4.30 -2.88 18.30
C GLY A 31 -4.47 -2.03 17.04
N VAL A 32 -3.39 -1.35 16.68
CA VAL A 32 -3.29 -0.56 15.44
C VAL A 32 -2.05 -1.01 14.69
N CYS A 33 -2.16 -1.16 13.38
CA CYS A 33 -1.02 -1.50 12.52
C CYS A 33 -0.88 -0.52 11.36
N MET A 34 0.33 -0.47 10.79
CA MET A 34 0.64 0.36 9.63
C MET A 34 1.73 -0.28 8.77
N LEU A 35 1.72 0.07 7.49
CA LEU A 35 2.78 -0.30 6.57
C LEU A 35 4.01 0.59 6.78
N GLY A 36 5.18 -0.03 6.83
CA GLY A 36 6.48 0.59 6.84
C GLY A 36 7.42 -0.03 5.82
N ALA A 37 8.68 0.35 5.84
CA ALA A 37 9.72 -0.28 5.05
C ALA A 37 11.08 -0.13 5.73
N GLU A 38 11.94 -1.13 5.60
CA GLU A 38 13.32 -1.12 6.09
C GLU A 38 14.09 0.11 5.59
N LYS A 39 13.96 0.39 4.29
CA LYS A 39 14.48 1.61 3.67
C LYS A 39 13.34 2.60 3.45
N GLN A 40 13.49 3.81 3.98
CA GLN A 40 12.48 4.87 3.85
C GLN A 40 12.04 5.06 2.40
N LYS A 41 10.74 5.01 2.17
CA LYS A 41 10.10 5.32 0.87
C LYS A 41 9.49 6.72 0.95
N ALA A 42 9.61 7.49 -0.13
CA ALA A 42 9.13 8.88 -0.17
C ALA A 42 7.61 9.02 0.10
N TRP A 43 6.83 7.99 -0.25
CA TRP A 43 5.38 7.95 -0.08
C TRP A 43 4.92 7.32 1.25
N LEU A 44 5.83 6.71 2.03
CA LEU A 44 5.52 6.18 3.36
C LEU A 44 5.84 7.20 4.46
N SER A 45 5.03 7.21 5.51
CA SER A 45 5.32 7.97 6.72
C SER A 45 6.59 7.45 7.40
N ASP A 46 7.38 8.37 7.96
CA ASP A 46 8.56 8.00 8.74
C ASP A 46 8.14 7.16 9.97
N GLN A 47 8.72 5.99 10.08
CA GLN A 47 8.45 5.04 11.16
C GLN A 47 8.91 5.53 12.54
N SER A 48 9.89 6.43 12.61
CA SER A 48 10.41 6.97 13.87
C SER A 48 9.32 7.61 14.71
N PHE A 49 8.32 8.22 14.07
CA PHE A 49 7.17 8.78 14.75
C PHE A 49 6.28 7.68 15.38
N ALA A 50 5.95 6.62 14.64
CA ALA A 50 5.15 5.51 15.17
C ALA A 50 5.89 4.76 16.31
N ARG A 51 7.19 4.53 16.13
CA ARG A 51 8.03 3.88 17.17
C ARG A 51 8.02 4.62 18.50
N LYS A 52 7.90 5.95 18.51
CA LYS A 52 7.75 6.75 19.76
C LYS A 52 6.45 6.45 20.51
N PHE A 53 5.46 5.86 19.87
CA PHE A 53 4.20 5.41 20.46
C PHE A 53 4.20 3.91 20.78
N GLY A 54 5.33 3.23 20.63
CA GLY A 54 5.48 1.81 20.95
C GLY A 54 5.11 0.87 19.78
N PHE A 55 5.04 1.36 18.54
CA PHE A 55 4.91 0.46 17.39
C PHE A 55 6.23 -0.28 17.17
N GLU A 56 6.12 -1.57 16.97
CA GLU A 56 7.23 -2.49 16.67
C GLU A 56 7.02 -3.18 15.32
N VAL A 57 8.11 -3.58 14.67
CA VAL A 57 8.03 -4.42 13.47
C VAL A 57 7.64 -5.83 13.90
N VAL A 58 6.52 -6.32 13.41
CA VAL A 58 5.95 -7.62 13.76
C VAL A 58 5.99 -8.62 12.62
N ASP A 59 6.14 -8.15 11.38
CA ASP A 59 6.27 -9.00 10.19
C ASP A 59 6.97 -8.24 9.05
N THR A 60 7.57 -8.96 8.10
CA THR A 60 8.31 -8.40 6.98
C THR A 60 8.03 -9.16 5.68
N THR A 61 8.31 -8.49 4.55
CA THR A 61 8.33 -9.12 3.23
C THR A 61 9.77 -9.21 2.71
N ASP A 62 10.04 -10.12 1.78
CA ASP A 62 11.38 -10.32 1.20
C ASP A 62 11.92 -9.08 0.47
N ASN A 63 11.04 -8.20 0.01
CA ASN A 63 11.40 -6.95 -0.66
C ASN A 63 11.44 -5.73 0.29
N GLY A 64 11.52 -5.98 1.61
CA GLY A 64 11.81 -4.97 2.63
C GLY A 64 10.64 -4.09 3.04
N TYR A 65 9.39 -4.52 2.83
CA TYR A 65 8.24 -3.90 3.50
C TYR A 65 8.06 -4.49 4.89
N GLU A 66 7.64 -3.65 5.84
CA GLU A 66 7.47 -3.98 7.25
C GLU A 66 6.04 -3.74 7.70
N LEU A 67 5.51 -4.65 8.49
CA LEU A 67 4.28 -4.44 9.25
C LEU A 67 4.66 -3.93 10.64
N LEU A 68 4.33 -2.69 10.94
CA LEU A 68 4.44 -2.17 12.30
C LEU A 68 3.10 -2.33 13.01
N ALA A 69 3.15 -2.74 14.26
CA ALA A 69 1.95 -2.84 15.09
C ALA A 69 2.20 -2.34 16.50
N LEU A 70 1.15 -1.76 17.09
CA LEU A 70 1.00 -1.51 18.52
C LEU A 70 -0.17 -2.36 19.00
N SER A 71 0.13 -3.43 19.73
CA SER A 71 -0.87 -4.32 20.31
C SER A 71 -1.39 -3.78 21.65
N PHE A 72 -2.68 -3.99 21.93
CA PHE A 72 -3.31 -3.65 23.20
C PHE A 72 -3.51 -4.86 24.12
N ASP A 73 -3.51 -6.07 23.56
CA ASP A 73 -3.86 -7.33 24.23
C ASP A 73 -2.85 -8.46 23.96
N GLY A 74 -1.72 -8.17 23.32
CA GLY A 74 -0.70 -9.15 22.93
C GLY A 74 -0.95 -9.79 21.56
N THR A 75 -2.07 -9.52 20.89
CA THR A 75 -2.33 -10.01 19.53
C THR A 75 -1.36 -9.38 18.53
N THR A 76 -0.68 -10.22 17.75
CA THR A 76 0.30 -9.78 16.75
C THR A 76 -0.24 -10.05 15.34
N PRO A 77 -0.51 -9.00 14.54
CA PRO A 77 -0.93 -9.17 13.16
C PRO A 77 0.22 -9.67 12.28
N LYS A 78 -0.14 -10.29 11.14
CA LYS A 78 0.82 -10.73 10.11
C LYS A 78 0.31 -10.32 8.73
N PHE A 79 1.22 -10.16 7.79
CA PHE A 79 0.86 -10.10 6.38
C PHE A 79 0.24 -11.43 5.94
N ALA A 80 -0.74 -11.39 5.05
CA ALA A 80 -1.21 -12.59 4.39
C ALA A 80 -0.08 -13.20 3.52
N GLU A 81 0.04 -14.53 3.49
CA GLU A 81 1.13 -15.20 2.78
C GLU A 81 1.13 -14.91 1.26
N ASN A 82 -0.05 -14.76 0.66
CA ASN A 82 -0.18 -14.32 -0.73
C ASN A 82 0.38 -12.91 -0.96
N ALA A 83 0.19 -12.00 0.01
CA ALA A 83 0.69 -10.62 -0.10
C ALA A 83 2.22 -10.52 0.01
N LYS A 84 2.86 -11.42 0.75
CA LYS A 84 4.33 -11.46 0.90
C LYS A 84 5.05 -11.82 -0.39
N LYS A 85 4.44 -12.68 -1.21
CA LYS A 85 5.06 -13.20 -2.44
C LYS A 85 5.34 -12.13 -3.48
N MET A 86 4.48 -11.10 -3.56
CA MET A 86 4.58 -10.03 -4.54
C MET A 86 4.76 -10.54 -5.99
N THR A 87 4.10 -11.69 -6.30
CA THR A 87 4.11 -12.33 -7.61
C THR A 87 2.71 -12.81 -7.98
N ILE A 88 2.44 -12.91 -9.28
CA ILE A 88 1.19 -13.43 -9.86
C ILE A 88 1.51 -14.44 -10.97
N GLU A 89 0.55 -15.26 -11.36
CA GLU A 89 0.74 -16.22 -12.46
C GLU A 89 0.66 -15.54 -13.84
N SER A 90 -0.15 -14.48 -13.96
CA SER A 90 -0.32 -13.75 -15.21
C SER A 90 1.01 -13.14 -15.69
N GLN A 91 1.29 -13.30 -16.98
CA GLN A 91 2.47 -12.72 -17.64
C GLN A 91 2.16 -11.38 -18.31
N THR A 92 0.89 -11.00 -18.39
CA THR A 92 0.44 -9.73 -18.95
C THR A 92 0.63 -8.58 -17.96
N LEU A 93 0.49 -7.34 -18.44
CA LEU A 93 0.38 -6.19 -17.55
C LEU A 93 -0.88 -6.36 -16.70
N THR A 94 -0.74 -6.40 -15.37
CA THR A 94 -1.88 -6.55 -14.45
C THR A 94 -1.87 -5.41 -13.45
N VAL A 95 -2.99 -4.68 -13.35
CA VAL A 95 -3.16 -3.55 -12.45
C VAL A 95 -4.26 -3.88 -11.45
N TYR A 96 -3.90 -4.01 -10.18
CA TYR A 96 -4.85 -4.04 -9.06
C TYR A 96 -5.10 -2.62 -8.59
N TYR A 97 -6.37 -2.25 -8.39
CA TYR A 97 -6.72 -0.89 -7.98
C TYR A 97 -8.00 -0.87 -7.13
N ASP A 98 -8.16 0.17 -6.31
CA ASP A 98 -9.44 0.57 -5.75
C ASP A 98 -9.75 2.02 -6.12
N MET A 99 -11.00 2.44 -5.92
CA MET A 99 -11.45 3.78 -6.34
C MET A 99 -11.35 4.83 -5.23
N GLN A 100 -10.59 4.59 -4.15
CA GLN A 100 -10.45 5.54 -3.04
C GLN A 100 -9.64 6.78 -3.42
N CYS A 101 -8.71 6.67 -4.35
CA CYS A 101 -7.87 7.79 -4.78
C CYS A 101 -8.47 8.46 -6.04
N PRO A 102 -8.73 9.78 -6.02
CA PRO A 102 -9.37 10.48 -7.16
C PRO A 102 -8.51 10.52 -8.43
N PHE A 103 -7.23 10.19 -8.35
CA PHE A 103 -6.33 10.13 -9.51
C PHE A 103 -6.35 8.79 -10.24
N ILE A 104 -6.91 7.73 -9.65
CA ILE A 104 -6.94 6.38 -10.25
C ILE A 104 -7.76 6.33 -11.54
N PRO A 105 -8.98 6.87 -11.64
CA PRO A 105 -9.75 6.78 -12.88
C PRO A 105 -9.01 7.31 -14.10
N GLY A 106 -8.42 8.51 -13.99
CA GLY A 106 -7.65 9.11 -15.08
C GLY A 106 -6.38 8.32 -15.43
N ASN A 107 -5.72 7.72 -14.42
CA ASN A 107 -4.54 6.90 -14.66
C ASN A 107 -4.88 5.56 -15.33
N LEU A 108 -5.98 4.91 -14.93
CA LEU A 108 -6.48 3.69 -15.58
C LEU A 108 -6.83 3.95 -17.04
N GLU A 109 -7.51 5.05 -17.33
CA GLU A 109 -7.89 5.41 -18.69
C GLU A 109 -6.66 5.62 -19.58
N MET A 110 -5.67 6.35 -19.09
CA MET A 110 -4.40 6.56 -19.81
C MET A 110 -3.71 5.22 -20.10
N ILE A 111 -3.64 4.30 -19.13
CA ILE A 111 -3.01 2.99 -19.33
C ILE A 111 -3.80 2.15 -20.33
N ARG A 112 -5.14 2.12 -20.25
CA ARG A 112 -6.00 1.40 -21.20
C ARG A 112 -5.76 1.88 -22.63
N GLN A 113 -5.85 3.18 -22.86
CA GLN A 113 -5.63 3.78 -24.18
C GLN A 113 -4.24 3.47 -24.74
N HIS A 114 -3.20 3.55 -23.87
CA HIS A 114 -1.84 3.22 -24.29
C HIS A 114 -1.72 1.73 -24.69
N CYS A 115 -2.26 0.82 -23.88
CA CYS A 115 -2.22 -0.61 -24.14
C CYS A 115 -2.99 -0.97 -25.41
N GLU A 116 -4.18 -0.42 -25.62
CA GLU A 116 -4.99 -0.62 -26.83
C GLU A 116 -4.27 -0.12 -28.09
N ALA A 117 -3.71 1.09 -28.03
CA ALA A 117 -2.99 1.69 -29.17
C ALA A 117 -1.76 0.88 -29.60
N HIS A 118 -1.13 0.15 -28.67
CA HIS A 118 0.10 -0.62 -28.91
C HIS A 118 -0.12 -2.14 -28.94
N GLY A 119 -1.37 -2.61 -28.83
CA GLY A 119 -1.70 -4.04 -28.82
C GLY A 119 -1.14 -4.80 -27.62
N VAL A 120 -0.98 -4.14 -26.46
CA VAL A 120 -0.45 -4.72 -25.23
C VAL A 120 -1.60 -5.35 -24.43
N PRO A 121 -1.60 -6.66 -24.16
CA PRO A 121 -2.61 -7.27 -23.30
C PRO A 121 -2.44 -6.77 -21.84
N ALA A 122 -3.55 -6.33 -21.26
CA ALA A 122 -3.56 -5.80 -19.90
C ALA A 122 -4.84 -6.19 -19.15
N ASP A 123 -4.68 -6.60 -17.89
CA ASP A 123 -5.75 -6.93 -16.97
C ASP A 123 -5.91 -5.83 -15.90
N PHE A 124 -7.15 -5.40 -15.66
CA PHE A 124 -7.49 -4.38 -14.67
C PHE A 124 -8.42 -4.99 -13.63
N ILE A 125 -7.93 -5.17 -12.41
CA ILE A 125 -8.62 -5.90 -11.35
C ILE A 125 -9.02 -4.90 -10.26
N GLU A 126 -10.31 -4.61 -10.17
CA GLU A 126 -10.85 -3.75 -9.12
C GLU A 126 -10.97 -4.50 -7.80
N VAL A 127 -10.42 -3.88 -6.74
CA VAL A 127 -10.44 -4.37 -5.35
C VAL A 127 -11.60 -3.69 -4.62
N ASP A 128 -12.81 -4.16 -4.86
CA ASP A 128 -14.07 -3.57 -4.41
C ASP A 128 -14.67 -4.27 -3.18
N THR A 129 -14.06 -5.37 -2.73
CA THR A 129 -14.55 -6.16 -1.59
C THR A 129 -13.43 -6.51 -0.62
N LEU A 130 -13.80 -6.71 0.66
CA LEU A 130 -12.86 -7.18 1.68
C LEU A 130 -12.21 -8.52 1.31
N ARG A 131 -12.94 -9.42 0.65
CA ARG A 131 -12.39 -10.69 0.17
C ARG A 131 -11.26 -10.45 -0.83
N LYS A 132 -11.49 -9.66 -1.88
CA LYS A 132 -10.44 -9.31 -2.86
C LYS A 132 -9.25 -8.61 -2.20
N ALA A 133 -9.48 -7.70 -1.23
CA ALA A 133 -8.41 -7.05 -0.50
C ALA A 133 -7.55 -8.04 0.30
N LYS A 134 -8.14 -9.07 0.91
CA LYS A 134 -7.41 -10.12 1.61
C LYS A 134 -6.66 -11.09 0.68
N GLU A 135 -7.11 -11.21 -0.55
CA GLU A 135 -6.52 -12.07 -1.59
C GLU A 135 -5.46 -11.35 -2.45
N LEU A 136 -5.20 -10.07 -2.21
CA LEU A 136 -4.21 -9.31 -2.96
C LEU A 136 -2.82 -9.98 -2.94
N PRO A 137 -2.12 -10.03 -4.08
CA PRO A 137 -0.78 -10.58 -4.18
C PRO A 137 0.32 -9.58 -3.75
N CYS A 138 -0.03 -8.53 -3.04
CA CYS A 138 0.89 -7.51 -2.55
C CYS A 138 0.35 -6.84 -1.27
N VAL A 139 1.24 -6.12 -0.58
CA VAL A 139 0.90 -5.41 0.67
C VAL A 139 0.21 -4.05 0.45
N PHE A 140 -0.16 -3.73 -0.79
CA PHE A 140 -0.80 -2.47 -1.17
C PHE A 140 -2.25 -2.71 -1.57
N ASN A 141 -3.16 -1.94 -1.02
CA ASN A 141 -4.60 -2.14 -1.23
C ASN A 141 -5.23 -1.22 -2.30
N ASN A 142 -4.61 -0.11 -2.62
CA ASN A 142 -5.19 0.89 -3.53
C ASN A 142 -4.61 0.91 -4.94
N TRP A 143 -3.37 0.43 -5.11
CA TRP A 143 -2.69 0.39 -6.40
C TRP A 143 -1.53 -0.60 -6.38
N GLY A 144 -1.47 -1.49 -7.35
CA GLY A 144 -0.35 -2.42 -7.54
C GLY A 144 -0.22 -2.84 -8.99
N VAL A 145 0.95 -2.63 -9.57
CA VAL A 145 1.24 -2.97 -10.97
C VAL A 145 2.15 -4.18 -11.01
N PHE A 146 1.77 -5.16 -11.82
CA PHE A 146 2.54 -6.38 -12.10
C PHE A 146 2.79 -6.52 -13.59
N TYR A 147 3.95 -7.05 -13.95
CA TYR A 147 4.29 -7.42 -15.31
C TYR A 147 5.19 -8.65 -15.32
N LYS A 148 4.94 -9.57 -16.26
CA LYS A 148 5.64 -10.87 -16.34
C LYS A 148 5.70 -11.59 -14.99
N GLY A 149 4.58 -11.60 -14.27
CA GLY A 149 4.42 -12.27 -13.00
C GLY A 149 5.02 -11.55 -11.78
N LYS A 150 5.68 -10.40 -11.94
CA LYS A 150 6.40 -9.71 -10.87
C LYS A 150 5.78 -8.35 -10.55
N PHE A 151 5.83 -7.99 -9.26
CA PHE A 151 5.47 -6.64 -8.82
C PHE A 151 6.45 -5.61 -9.35
N GLU A 152 5.93 -4.56 -9.97
CA GLU A 152 6.70 -3.49 -10.58
C GLU A 152 6.69 -2.19 -9.78
N THR A 153 5.50 -1.75 -9.36
CA THR A 153 5.39 -0.48 -8.64
C THR A 153 4.03 -0.31 -7.93
N VAL A 154 4.04 0.53 -6.91
CA VAL A 154 2.85 1.09 -6.23
C VAL A 154 2.58 2.53 -6.67
N ASN A 155 3.43 3.12 -7.50
CA ASN A 155 3.22 4.47 -7.99
C ASN A 155 2.27 4.47 -9.19
N LEU A 156 1.42 5.50 -9.28
CA LEU A 156 0.65 5.76 -10.49
C LEU A 156 1.61 5.93 -11.68
N LEU A 157 1.22 5.43 -12.85
CA LEU A 157 2.08 5.43 -14.03
C LEU A 157 1.84 6.69 -14.87
N ASP A 158 2.92 7.29 -15.34
CA ASP A 158 2.90 8.10 -16.56
C ASP A 158 3.25 7.22 -17.79
N ALA A 159 3.08 7.74 -18.99
CA ALA A 159 3.37 7.01 -20.22
C ALA A 159 4.81 6.49 -20.27
N ALA A 160 5.78 7.29 -19.83
CA ALA A 160 7.19 6.90 -19.84
C ALA A 160 7.50 5.78 -18.84
N ALA A 161 6.85 5.79 -17.66
CA ALA A 161 6.97 4.72 -16.67
C ALA A 161 6.35 3.42 -17.17
N LEU A 162 5.17 3.50 -17.81
CA LEU A 162 4.52 2.37 -18.43
C LEU A 162 5.39 1.73 -19.51
N GLU A 163 5.94 2.53 -20.43
CA GLU A 163 6.85 2.03 -21.46
C GLU A 163 8.10 1.36 -20.88
N ARG A 164 8.69 1.90 -19.81
CA ARG A 164 9.84 1.27 -19.14
C ARG A 164 9.48 -0.10 -18.57
N ILE A 165 8.28 -0.27 -18.03
CA ILE A 165 7.81 -1.57 -17.55
C ILE A 165 7.64 -2.54 -18.71
N LEU A 166 6.99 -2.12 -19.80
CA LEU A 166 6.72 -2.96 -20.96
C LEU A 166 7.98 -3.40 -21.73
N LYS A 167 9.10 -2.69 -21.59
CA LYS A 167 10.40 -3.04 -22.18
C LYS A 167 11.21 -4.06 -21.38
N LYS A 168 10.79 -4.45 -20.17
CA LYS A 168 11.43 -5.49 -19.37
C LYS A 168 11.14 -6.89 -19.90
#